data_7f4b9aa97cf09e4b00679dce6670c159
#
_entry.id   7f4b9aa97cf09e4b00679dce6670c159
#
_cell.length_a   1.000
_cell.length_b   1.000
_cell.length_c   1.000
_cell.angle_alpha   90.00
_cell.angle_beta   90.00
_cell.angle_gamma   90.00
#
_symmetry.space_group_name_H-M   'P 1'
#
loop_
_entity.id
_entity.type
_entity.pdbx_description
1 polymer ?
#
loop_
_entity_poly.entity_id
_entity_poly.type
_entity_poly.pdbx_seq_one_letter_code
_entity_poly.pdbx_strand_id
1 'polypeptide(L)'
;MKFFISLITTSVLFFSGSLLAGSHAKTIMLSTKGPGAGNPFWASVEAGAKDAAEEFGVNLIILSPPQESDVMAQVAQIEDQIAKGVDGIAIAPTDPNAVAPILDDAMASGVPVVYIDTNGINEGVTFIGTNNINGAALAAQYICDNVPSGSDVAILQG
;
A
#
# COMPACT_ATOMS: atom_id res chain seq x y z
N MET A 1 -60.78 -47.02 35.27
CA MET A 1 -60.52 -46.15 34.08
C MET A 1 -59.22 -45.43 34.36
N LYS A 2 -58.08 -45.92 33.79
CA LYS A 2 -56.72 -45.38 34.02
C LYS A 2 -56.31 -44.60 32.77
N PHE A 3 -56.13 -43.25 32.93
CA PHE A 3 -55.61 -42.39 31.86
C PHE A 3 -54.07 -42.42 31.89
N PHE A 4 -53.48 -42.90 30.80
CA PHE A 4 -52.06 -42.75 30.55
C PHE A 4 -51.84 -41.42 29.82
N ILE A 5 -51.09 -40.49 30.47
CA ILE A 5 -50.62 -39.29 29.86
C ILE A 5 -49.19 -39.61 29.30
N SER A 6 -49.09 -39.68 28.00
CA SER A 6 -47.82 -39.82 27.28
C SER A 6 -47.16 -38.45 27.13
N LEU A 7 -46.03 -38.27 27.83
CA LEU A 7 -45.19 -37.05 27.74
C LEU A 7 -44.24 -37.19 26.53
N ILE A 8 -44.53 -36.48 25.46
CA ILE A 8 -43.64 -36.39 24.27
C ILE A 8 -42.62 -35.31 24.55
N THR A 9 -41.37 -35.70 24.87
CA THR A 9 -40.23 -34.81 24.97
C THR A 9 -39.67 -34.55 23.57
N THR A 10 -39.92 -33.37 23.04
CA THR A 10 -39.35 -32.91 21.78
C THR A 10 -37.94 -32.39 22.06
N SER A 11 -36.90 -33.19 21.71
CA SER A 11 -35.49 -32.76 21.72
C SER A 11 -35.23 -31.84 20.53
N VAL A 12 -35.06 -30.55 20.81
CA VAL A 12 -34.57 -29.57 19.83
C VAL A 12 -33.05 -29.67 19.81
N LEU A 13 -32.53 -30.30 18.76
CA LEU A 13 -31.09 -30.29 18.45
C LEU A 13 -30.71 -28.90 17.89
N PHE A 14 -30.08 -28.08 18.72
CA PHE A 14 -29.38 -26.88 18.27
C PHE A 14 -28.14 -27.30 17.47
N PHE A 15 -28.23 -27.26 16.16
CA PHE A 15 -27.10 -27.40 15.27
C PHE A 15 -26.33 -26.07 15.30
N SER A 16 -25.38 -25.95 16.22
CA SER A 16 -24.42 -24.84 16.22
C SER A 16 -23.49 -25.01 15.04
N GLY A 17 -23.90 -24.52 13.88
CA GLY A 17 -23.03 -24.37 12.72
C GLY A 17 -21.99 -23.30 13.03
N SER A 18 -20.78 -23.73 13.41
CA SER A 18 -19.62 -22.85 13.38
C SER A 18 -19.42 -22.42 11.93
N LEU A 19 -19.81 -21.19 11.60
CA LEU A 19 -19.34 -20.53 10.39
C LEU A 19 -17.81 -20.41 10.55
N LEU A 20 -17.08 -21.34 9.95
CA LEU A 20 -15.69 -21.13 9.59
C LEU A 20 -15.69 -20.00 8.54
N ALA A 21 -15.65 -18.76 9.02
CA ALA A 21 -15.23 -17.64 8.18
C ALA A 21 -13.79 -17.97 7.80
N GLY A 22 -13.59 -18.56 6.63
CA GLY A 22 -12.29 -18.70 6.03
C GLY A 22 -11.70 -17.29 5.95
N SER A 23 -10.65 -17.01 6.72
CA SER A 23 -9.91 -15.76 6.58
C SER A 23 -9.23 -15.84 5.21
N HIS A 24 -9.85 -15.26 4.20
CA HIS A 24 -9.16 -14.98 2.95
C HIS A 24 -7.94 -14.12 3.30
N ALA A 25 -6.75 -14.55 2.87
CA ALA A 25 -5.56 -13.74 3.00
C ALA A 25 -5.82 -12.39 2.32
N LYS A 26 -5.54 -11.30 3.04
CA LYS A 26 -5.67 -9.95 2.50
C LYS A 26 -4.82 -9.78 1.26
N THR A 27 -5.33 -9.05 0.28
CA THR A 27 -4.58 -8.71 -0.93
C THR A 27 -4.18 -7.25 -0.87
N ILE A 28 -2.88 -7.00 -0.88
CA ILE A 28 -2.28 -5.67 -0.81
C ILE A 28 -1.63 -5.34 -2.15
N MET A 29 -1.93 -4.16 -2.68
CA MET A 29 -1.27 -3.62 -3.85
C MET A 29 -0.09 -2.73 -3.43
N LEU A 30 1.08 -2.97 -4.01
CA LEU A 30 2.19 -2.04 -4.04
C LEU A 30 2.26 -1.41 -5.43
N SER A 31 2.06 -0.10 -5.52
CA SER A 31 2.19 0.69 -6.74
C SER A 31 3.43 1.56 -6.68
N THR A 32 4.44 1.22 -7.48
CA THR A 32 5.69 1.99 -7.60
C THR A 32 5.66 2.90 -8.82
N LYS A 33 6.59 3.87 -8.91
CA LYS A 33 6.68 4.75 -10.09
C LYS A 33 7.30 4.08 -11.32
N GLY A 34 8.03 3.00 -11.10
CA GLY A 34 8.69 2.25 -12.16
C GLY A 34 9.07 0.86 -11.68
N PRO A 35 9.45 -0.05 -12.60
CA PRO A 35 9.79 -1.42 -12.25
C PRO A 35 11.10 -1.50 -11.48
N GLY A 36 11.21 -2.49 -10.57
CA GLY A 36 12.45 -2.83 -9.87
C GLY A 36 13.56 -3.31 -10.82
N ALA A 37 13.18 -3.85 -11.98
CA ALA A 37 14.14 -4.26 -13.00
C ALA A 37 14.89 -3.06 -13.55
N GLY A 38 16.22 -3.00 -13.31
CA GLY A 38 17.07 -1.90 -13.74
C GLY A 38 17.09 -0.68 -12.81
N ASN A 39 16.30 -0.66 -11.74
CA ASN A 39 16.30 0.38 -10.72
C ASN A 39 16.54 -0.22 -9.33
N PRO A 40 17.76 -0.10 -8.74
CA PRO A 40 18.08 -0.68 -7.45
C PRO A 40 17.20 -0.19 -6.30
N PHE A 41 16.72 1.06 -6.37
CA PHE A 41 15.82 1.61 -5.35
C PHE A 41 14.49 0.86 -5.33
N TRP A 42 13.80 0.77 -6.49
CA TRP A 42 12.53 0.04 -6.58
C TRP A 42 12.70 -1.45 -6.33
N ALA A 43 13.81 -2.05 -6.77
CA ALA A 43 14.12 -3.44 -6.44
C ALA A 43 14.19 -3.69 -4.92
N SER A 44 14.77 -2.75 -4.16
CA SER A 44 14.83 -2.84 -2.69
C SER A 44 13.44 -2.67 -2.05
N VAL A 45 12.63 -1.74 -2.57
CA VAL A 45 11.24 -1.55 -2.11
C VAL A 45 10.40 -2.81 -2.35
N GLU A 46 10.50 -3.39 -3.56
CA GLU A 46 9.80 -4.62 -3.90
C GLU A 46 10.25 -5.81 -3.03
N ALA A 47 11.55 -5.91 -2.73
CA ALA A 47 12.08 -6.97 -1.87
C ALA A 47 11.50 -6.85 -0.45
N GLY A 48 11.56 -5.66 0.16
CA GLY A 48 11.01 -5.44 1.49
C GLY A 48 9.49 -5.69 1.56
N ALA A 49 8.76 -5.36 0.49
CA ALA A 49 7.33 -5.65 0.42
C ALA A 49 7.04 -7.16 0.33
N LYS A 50 7.87 -7.92 -0.37
CA LYS A 50 7.75 -9.39 -0.45
C LYS A 50 8.03 -10.03 0.90
N ASP A 51 9.08 -9.59 1.60
CA ASP A 51 9.42 -10.08 2.94
C ASP A 51 8.28 -9.81 3.92
N ALA A 52 7.71 -8.60 3.90
CA ALA A 52 6.56 -8.24 4.72
C ALA A 52 5.30 -9.06 4.37
N ALA A 53 5.06 -9.31 3.08
CA ALA A 53 3.92 -10.11 2.66
C ALA A 53 4.01 -11.56 3.15
N GLU A 54 5.21 -12.14 3.15
CA GLU A 54 5.48 -13.46 3.72
C GLU A 54 5.28 -13.46 5.24
N GLU A 55 5.83 -12.47 5.95
CA GLU A 55 5.72 -12.33 7.41
C GLU A 55 4.27 -12.22 7.87
N PHE A 56 3.47 -11.39 7.18
CA PHE A 56 2.08 -11.13 7.55
C PHE A 56 1.06 -12.07 6.91
N GLY A 57 1.49 -12.97 6.02
CA GLY A 57 0.60 -13.93 5.36
C GLY A 57 -0.42 -13.27 4.44
N VAL A 58 -0.04 -12.20 3.73
CA VAL A 58 -0.89 -11.48 2.79
C VAL A 58 -0.51 -11.77 1.34
N ASN A 59 -1.47 -11.66 0.43
CA ASN A 59 -1.19 -11.67 -0.99
C ASN A 59 -0.66 -10.30 -1.41
N LEU A 60 0.47 -10.25 -2.10
CA LEU A 60 1.07 -9.02 -2.59
C LEU A 60 0.95 -8.95 -4.12
N ILE A 61 0.41 -7.83 -4.61
CA ILE A 61 0.40 -7.47 -6.02
C ILE A 61 1.34 -6.27 -6.20
N ILE A 62 2.39 -6.43 -7.00
CA ILE A 62 3.31 -5.33 -7.32
C ILE A 62 3.03 -4.89 -8.74
N LEU A 63 2.70 -3.62 -8.91
CA LEU A 63 2.46 -2.99 -10.21
C LEU A 63 3.26 -1.69 -10.32
N SER A 64 3.74 -1.44 -11.51
CA SER A 64 4.43 -0.20 -11.87
C SER A 64 4.10 0.18 -13.30
N PRO A 65 4.04 1.47 -13.62
CA PRO A 65 4.02 1.90 -15.01
C PRO A 65 5.37 1.54 -15.68
N PRO A 66 5.41 1.40 -17.01
CA PRO A 66 6.65 1.11 -17.74
C PRO A 66 7.74 2.17 -17.51
N GLN A 67 7.35 3.42 -17.31
CA GLN A 67 8.21 4.57 -17.01
C GLN A 67 7.53 5.49 -16.00
N GLU A 68 8.31 6.24 -15.23
CA GLU A 68 7.79 7.19 -14.23
C GLU A 68 6.94 8.31 -14.84
N SER A 69 7.07 8.59 -16.15
CA SER A 69 6.24 9.55 -16.87
C SER A 69 4.86 9.01 -17.27
N ASP A 70 4.62 7.70 -17.15
CA ASP A 70 3.38 7.07 -17.62
C ASP A 70 2.28 7.15 -16.55
N VAL A 71 1.88 8.37 -16.21
CA VAL A 71 0.90 8.68 -15.16
C VAL A 71 -0.42 7.91 -15.36
N MET A 72 -0.96 7.92 -16.57
CA MET A 72 -2.23 7.27 -16.87
C MET A 72 -2.17 5.74 -16.76
N ALA A 73 -1.00 5.15 -16.98
CA ALA A 73 -0.82 3.72 -16.75
C ALA A 73 -0.93 3.38 -15.25
N GLN A 74 -0.36 4.21 -14.37
CA GLN A 74 -0.51 4.02 -12.92
C GLN A 74 -1.97 4.18 -12.49
N VAL A 75 -2.69 5.21 -12.94
CA VAL A 75 -4.10 5.41 -12.63
C VAL A 75 -4.92 4.19 -13.04
N ALA A 76 -4.78 3.71 -14.29
CA ALA A 76 -5.51 2.55 -14.79
C ALA A 76 -5.21 1.26 -13.99
N GLN A 77 -3.96 1.07 -13.55
CA GLN A 77 -3.58 -0.05 -12.69
C GLN A 77 -4.28 -0.01 -11.33
N ILE A 78 -4.40 1.19 -10.73
CA ILE A 78 -5.09 1.38 -9.45
C ILE A 78 -6.59 1.09 -9.62
N GLU A 79 -7.22 1.66 -10.63
CA GLU A 79 -8.64 1.43 -10.96
C GLU A 79 -8.95 -0.07 -11.12
N ASP A 80 -8.11 -0.78 -11.86
CA ASP A 80 -8.26 -2.22 -12.10
C ASP A 80 -8.17 -3.02 -10.79
N GLN A 81 -7.23 -2.68 -9.89
CA GLN A 81 -7.08 -3.40 -8.62
C GLN A 81 -8.20 -3.08 -7.62
N ILE A 82 -8.69 -1.84 -7.59
CA ILE A 82 -9.89 -1.48 -6.81
C ILE A 82 -11.09 -2.28 -7.29
N ALA A 83 -11.30 -2.36 -8.61
CA ALA A 83 -12.38 -3.15 -9.20
C ALA A 83 -12.27 -4.66 -8.91
N LYS A 84 -11.06 -5.17 -8.72
CA LYS A 84 -10.79 -6.56 -8.31
C LYS A 84 -10.92 -6.82 -6.82
N GLY A 85 -11.15 -5.78 -6.02
CA GLY A 85 -11.38 -5.90 -4.58
C GLY A 85 -10.09 -6.01 -3.77
N VAL A 86 -9.06 -5.22 -4.10
CA VAL A 86 -7.85 -5.11 -3.28
C VAL A 86 -8.20 -4.62 -1.87
N ASP A 87 -7.54 -5.17 -0.85
CA ASP A 87 -7.81 -4.85 0.57
C ASP A 87 -6.99 -3.69 1.12
N GLY A 88 -5.98 -3.22 0.39
CA GLY A 88 -5.14 -2.08 0.78
C GLY A 88 -4.16 -1.68 -0.31
N ILE A 89 -3.75 -0.42 -0.33
CA ILE A 89 -2.87 0.16 -1.35
C ILE A 89 -1.70 0.88 -0.68
N ALA A 90 -0.48 0.47 -1.03
CA ALA A 90 0.75 1.22 -0.80
C ALA A 90 1.21 1.82 -2.14
N ILE A 91 1.37 3.15 -2.21
CA ILE A 91 1.62 3.83 -3.48
C ILE A 91 2.72 4.88 -3.39
N ALA A 92 3.62 4.88 -4.37
CA ALA A 92 4.45 6.03 -4.73
C ALA A 92 3.81 6.70 -5.96
N PRO A 93 3.10 7.82 -5.80
CA PRO A 93 2.41 8.44 -6.92
C PRO A 93 3.39 9.01 -7.96
N THR A 94 3.18 8.69 -9.24
CA THR A 94 3.90 9.32 -10.37
C THR A 94 3.51 10.79 -10.50
N ASP A 95 2.21 11.08 -10.34
CA ASP A 95 1.64 12.42 -10.21
C ASP A 95 0.60 12.42 -9.08
N PRO A 96 0.88 13.10 -7.94
CA PRO A 96 -0.04 13.18 -6.83
C PRO A 96 -1.44 13.70 -7.16
N ASN A 97 -1.55 14.65 -8.11
CA ASN A 97 -2.84 15.22 -8.48
C ASN A 97 -3.66 14.23 -9.33
N ALA A 98 -3.00 13.49 -10.21
CA ALA A 98 -3.67 12.55 -11.10
C ALA A 98 -4.26 11.34 -10.35
N VAL A 99 -3.55 10.86 -9.32
CA VAL A 99 -4.01 9.68 -8.56
C VAL A 99 -4.97 10.04 -7.42
N ALA A 100 -5.01 11.30 -6.97
CA ALA A 100 -5.79 11.69 -5.80
C ALA A 100 -7.28 11.32 -5.89
N PRO A 101 -8.01 11.56 -6.99
CA PRO A 101 -9.44 11.24 -7.07
C PRO A 101 -9.72 9.74 -6.89
N ILE A 102 -8.95 8.88 -7.53
CA ILE A 102 -9.17 7.43 -7.45
C ILE A 102 -8.80 6.87 -6.06
N LEU A 103 -7.83 7.48 -5.38
CA LEU A 103 -7.47 7.11 -4.01
C LEU A 103 -8.54 7.58 -3.00
N ASP A 104 -9.17 8.75 -3.22
CA ASP A 104 -10.32 9.19 -2.41
C ASP A 104 -11.49 8.21 -2.56
N ASP A 105 -11.80 7.76 -3.77
CA ASP A 105 -12.83 6.75 -4.03
C ASP A 105 -12.51 5.40 -3.37
N ALA A 106 -11.25 4.97 -3.41
CA ALA A 106 -10.79 3.77 -2.72
C ALA A 106 -11.01 3.86 -1.21
N MET A 107 -10.56 4.96 -0.59
CA MET A 107 -10.72 5.19 0.85
C MET A 107 -12.19 5.31 1.26
N ALA A 108 -13.02 5.97 0.47
CA ALA A 108 -14.46 6.04 0.69
C ALA A 108 -15.14 4.66 0.63
N SER A 109 -14.57 3.75 -0.14
CA SER A 109 -15.00 2.34 -0.23
C SER A 109 -14.42 1.43 0.86
N GLY A 110 -13.61 2.00 1.79
CA GLY A 110 -13.01 1.26 2.90
C GLY A 110 -11.67 0.61 2.60
N VAL A 111 -11.03 0.93 1.48
CA VAL A 111 -9.68 0.46 1.13
C VAL A 111 -8.64 1.42 1.72
N PRO A 112 -7.84 1.03 2.72
CA PRO A 112 -6.81 1.87 3.29
C PRO A 112 -5.69 2.15 2.29
N VAL A 113 -5.17 3.37 2.32
CA VAL A 113 -4.08 3.85 1.47
C VAL A 113 -2.91 4.33 2.33
N VAL A 114 -1.69 4.06 1.89
CA VAL A 114 -0.46 4.61 2.46
C VAL A 114 0.45 5.10 1.33
N TYR A 115 1.02 6.30 1.50
CA TYR A 115 2.03 6.80 0.60
C TYR A 115 3.41 6.30 0.99
N ILE A 116 4.21 5.92 -0.02
CA ILE A 116 5.61 5.56 0.14
C ILE A 116 6.48 6.42 -0.77
N ASP A 117 7.72 6.71 -0.38
CA ASP A 117 8.70 7.48 -1.14
C ASP A 117 8.25 8.91 -1.54
N THR A 118 7.15 9.02 -2.24
CA THR A 118 6.55 10.29 -2.68
C THR A 118 5.22 10.51 -2.00
N ASN A 119 5.06 11.67 -1.34
CA ASN A 119 3.82 12.03 -0.68
C ASN A 119 2.74 12.39 -1.72
N GLY A 120 1.49 12.09 -1.39
CA GLY A 120 0.32 12.54 -2.14
C GLY A 120 -0.31 13.79 -1.52
N ILE A 121 -1.50 14.15 -2.02
CA ILE A 121 -2.26 15.33 -1.58
C ILE A 121 -3.53 14.99 -0.81
N ASN A 122 -3.92 13.72 -0.71
CA ASN A 122 -5.12 13.30 0.03
C ASN A 122 -4.89 13.47 1.53
N GLU A 123 -5.85 14.12 2.22
CA GLU A 123 -5.76 14.36 3.64
C GLU A 123 -5.86 13.08 4.47
N GLY A 124 -5.13 13.02 5.58
CA GLY A 124 -5.19 11.91 6.53
C GLY A 124 -4.46 10.64 6.10
N VAL A 125 -3.85 10.62 4.93
CA VAL A 125 -3.07 9.47 4.45
C VAL A 125 -1.68 9.48 5.08
N THR A 126 -1.28 8.34 5.64
CA THR A 126 0.07 8.17 6.21
C THR A 126 1.12 8.16 5.11
N PHE A 127 2.20 8.91 5.31
CA PHE A 127 3.37 8.91 4.44
C PHE A 127 4.55 8.20 5.10
N ILE A 128 5.18 7.30 4.37
CA ILE A 128 6.39 6.56 4.77
C ILE A 128 7.49 6.86 3.74
N GLY A 129 8.47 7.66 4.15
CA GLY A 129 9.54 8.06 3.25
C GLY A 129 10.61 8.87 3.94
N THR A 130 11.64 9.24 3.18
CA THR A 130 12.73 10.07 3.65
C THR A 130 12.30 11.53 3.77
N ASN A 131 12.64 12.19 4.86
CA ASN A 131 12.55 13.65 4.95
C ASN A 131 13.68 14.27 4.11
N ASN A 132 13.39 14.53 2.83
CA ASN A 132 14.37 15.01 1.86
C ASN A 132 14.91 16.42 2.20
N ILE A 133 14.12 17.26 2.89
CA ILE A 133 14.59 18.59 3.35
C ILE A 133 15.69 18.41 4.37
N ASN A 134 15.48 17.57 5.38
CA ASN A 134 16.49 17.29 6.40
C ASN A 134 17.70 16.57 5.79
N GLY A 135 17.49 15.62 4.90
CA GLY A 135 18.57 14.93 4.19
C GLY A 135 19.43 15.88 3.37
N ALA A 136 18.83 16.78 2.61
CA ALA A 136 19.55 17.80 1.85
C ALA A 136 20.30 18.80 2.76
N ALA A 137 19.71 19.19 3.89
CA ALA A 137 20.38 20.07 4.85
C ALA A 137 21.64 19.41 5.45
N LEU A 138 21.57 18.12 5.80
CA LEU A 138 22.72 17.34 6.27
C LEU A 138 23.82 17.23 5.19
N ALA A 139 23.44 16.98 3.94
CA ALA A 139 24.38 16.92 2.82
C ALA A 139 25.08 18.29 2.59
N ALA A 140 24.31 19.38 2.62
CA ALA A 140 24.84 20.73 2.51
C ALA A 140 25.80 21.06 3.66
N GLN A 141 25.46 20.72 4.89
CA GLN A 141 26.33 20.92 6.05
C GLN A 141 27.65 20.14 5.90
N TYR A 142 27.57 18.87 5.48
CA TYR A 142 28.76 18.05 5.23
C TYR A 142 29.69 18.69 4.18
N ILE A 143 29.12 19.23 3.09
CA ILE A 143 29.90 19.94 2.06
C ILE A 143 30.56 21.18 2.67
N CYS A 144 29.82 22.01 3.43
CA CYS A 144 30.37 23.22 4.06
C CYS A 144 31.49 22.91 5.02
N ASP A 145 31.44 21.81 5.74
CA ASP A 145 32.45 21.40 6.72
C ASP A 145 33.73 20.81 6.08
N ASN A 146 33.61 20.31 4.83
CA ASN A 146 34.70 19.56 4.19
C ASN A 146 35.32 20.22 2.95
N VAL A 147 34.74 21.33 2.44
CA VAL A 147 35.30 22.06 1.29
C VAL A 147 35.78 23.46 1.73
N PRO A 148 36.85 24.01 1.12
CA PRO A 148 37.30 25.36 1.41
C PRO A 148 36.25 26.42 1.11
N SER A 149 36.21 27.49 1.92
CA SER A 149 35.33 28.62 1.64
C SER A 149 35.59 29.22 0.26
N GLY A 150 34.51 29.47 -0.50
CA GLY A 150 34.58 29.99 -1.87
C GLY A 150 34.76 28.93 -2.93
N SER A 151 34.72 27.64 -2.58
CA SER A 151 34.69 26.56 -3.58
C SER A 151 33.39 26.54 -4.37
N ASP A 152 33.50 26.19 -5.66
CA ASP A 152 32.33 25.90 -6.48
C ASP A 152 31.73 24.54 -6.11
N VAL A 153 30.41 24.49 -5.95
CA VAL A 153 29.64 23.25 -5.72
C VAL A 153 28.57 23.07 -6.79
N ALA A 154 28.35 21.85 -7.21
CA ALA A 154 27.31 21.51 -8.17
C ALA A 154 26.17 20.73 -7.49
N ILE A 155 24.94 21.03 -7.85
CA ILE A 155 23.75 20.28 -7.46
C ILE A 155 23.22 19.56 -8.70
N LEU A 156 23.16 18.23 -8.61
CA LEU A 156 22.53 17.40 -9.62
C LEU A 156 21.06 17.21 -9.22
N GLN A 157 20.18 17.62 -10.10
CA GLN A 157 18.74 17.48 -9.91
C GLN A 157 18.21 16.46 -10.93
N GLY A 158 17.40 15.51 -10.45
CA GLY A 158 16.68 14.52 -11.28
C GLY A 158 15.34 15.04 -11.76
#